data_e2bdd1b1c2ce68f279a1889bf14d225a
#
_entry.id   e2bdd1b1c2ce68f279a1889bf14d225a
#
_cell.length_a   1.000
_cell.length_b   1.000
_cell.length_c   1.000
_cell.angle_alpha   90.00
_cell.angle_beta   90.00
_cell.angle_gamma   90.00
#
_symmetry.space_group_name_H-M   'P 1'
#
loop_
_entity.id
_entity.type
_entity.pdbx_description
1 polymer ?
#
loop_
_entity_poly.entity_id
_entity_poly.type
_entity_poly.pdbx_seq_one_letter_code
_entity_poly.pdbx_strand_id
1 'polypeptide(L)'
;MRRFEARNAYFDTLCNTPGLMWLGQNTNHFDPHPAVIEAVIDALKRGDYHAYAPPAGFERLRQLIIEDAGVPGASAFVTDGAVEGLYNVCRTICKPDTDFVTTDPSWAWPMHFARQAGATVIELPIYDAAQGYKLTAEQLKAAITPRTRVIYLVDPNNPLGTCHTADEIEAIAAIAREADAYLIHDSTYSQFADHFTPAYNFYPEKTIMTVSFSKWLGLAGMRLGAIIANPDIIEMLAAAPPNNLGSNVLSQRAAIAGLETKAEWFPEIQRRQRRNQAAVAKAAAGVPGLHLPVYPSQANLLIMETVDAGITPEALVAAYQTESIMIRQGTYHTQRFGHRFVKISLTVPEAWADRFCELLPAMVERARTMPAPAALF
;
A
#
# COMPACT_ATOMS: atom_id res chain seq x y z
N MET A 1 9.40 -5.91 -28.18
CA MET A 1 8.60 -6.63 -27.17
C MET A 1 7.41 -5.76 -26.76
N ARG A 2 6.20 -6.29 -26.60
CA ARG A 2 5.05 -5.51 -26.13
C ARG A 2 5.29 -5.06 -24.68
N ARG A 3 4.74 -3.90 -24.29
CA ARG A 3 4.94 -3.33 -22.93
C ARG A 3 4.59 -4.31 -21.81
N PHE A 4 3.51 -5.09 -21.99
CA PHE A 4 3.12 -6.13 -21.02
C PHE A 4 4.19 -7.21 -20.88
N GLU A 5 4.72 -7.73 -21.99
CA GLU A 5 5.75 -8.78 -22.00
C GLU A 5 7.05 -8.29 -21.36
N ALA A 6 7.46 -7.05 -21.64
CA ALA A 6 8.63 -6.45 -21.02
C ALA A 6 8.50 -6.34 -19.50
N ARG A 7 7.32 -5.93 -19.02
CA ARG A 7 7.01 -5.85 -17.60
C ARG A 7 7.00 -7.22 -16.93
N ASN A 8 6.37 -8.21 -17.58
CA ASN A 8 6.32 -9.58 -17.05
C ASN A 8 7.73 -10.17 -16.97
N ALA A 9 8.53 -10.06 -18.01
CA ALA A 9 9.91 -10.54 -18.04
C ALA A 9 10.79 -9.87 -16.96
N TYR A 10 10.61 -8.57 -16.72
CA TYR A 10 11.29 -7.88 -15.64
C TYR A 10 10.99 -8.47 -14.26
N PHE A 11 9.71 -8.68 -13.92
CA PHE A 11 9.34 -9.28 -12.64
C PHE A 11 9.74 -10.75 -12.53
N ASP A 12 9.62 -11.51 -13.62
CA ASP A 12 10.08 -12.91 -13.65
C ASP A 12 11.59 -12.98 -13.37
N THR A 13 12.39 -12.12 -14.01
CA THR A 13 13.82 -12.00 -13.73
C THR A 13 14.09 -11.68 -12.27
N LEU A 14 13.40 -10.70 -11.69
CA LEU A 14 13.56 -10.35 -10.27
C LEU A 14 13.25 -11.53 -9.35
N CYS A 15 12.13 -12.23 -9.58
CA CYS A 15 11.72 -13.37 -8.77
C CYS A 15 12.72 -14.54 -8.85
N ASN A 16 13.46 -14.66 -9.95
CA ASN A 16 14.43 -15.71 -10.18
C ASN A 16 15.89 -15.25 -9.93
N THR A 17 16.13 -14.04 -9.46
CA THR A 17 17.47 -13.53 -9.12
C THR A 17 17.87 -13.99 -7.72
N PRO A 18 18.87 -14.89 -7.57
CA PRO A 18 19.33 -15.32 -6.27
C PRO A 18 19.91 -14.16 -5.45
N GLY A 19 19.61 -14.11 -4.17
CA GLY A 19 20.16 -13.11 -3.24
C GLY A 19 19.66 -11.67 -3.47
N LEU A 20 18.62 -11.46 -4.27
CA LEU A 20 18.03 -10.15 -4.48
C LEU A 20 17.47 -9.59 -3.17
N MET A 21 17.91 -8.41 -2.79
CA MET A 21 17.39 -7.67 -1.64
C MET A 21 16.20 -6.80 -2.06
N TRP A 22 15.00 -7.14 -1.58
CA TRP A 22 13.72 -6.54 -2.00
C TRP A 22 13.38 -5.28 -1.21
N LEU A 23 14.01 -4.15 -1.50
CA LEU A 23 13.71 -2.88 -0.83
C LEU A 23 12.77 -1.96 -1.66
N GLY A 24 12.00 -2.48 -2.60
CA GLY A 24 11.21 -1.62 -3.51
C GLY A 24 9.71 -1.92 -3.59
N GLN A 25 9.18 -3.01 -3.00
CA GLN A 25 7.79 -3.43 -3.16
C GLN A 25 6.92 -3.27 -1.89
N ASN A 26 7.45 -2.71 -0.81
CA ASN A 26 6.78 -2.61 0.49
C ASN A 26 6.30 -3.97 1.01
N THR A 27 6.96 -5.06 0.61
CA THR A 27 6.70 -6.41 1.11
C THR A 27 7.46 -6.64 2.41
N ASN A 28 6.93 -7.53 3.25
CA ASN A 28 7.57 -7.90 4.49
C ASN A 28 8.40 -9.17 4.25
N HIS A 29 9.70 -9.07 4.52
CA HIS A 29 10.69 -10.14 4.36
C HIS A 29 11.26 -10.59 5.72
N PHE A 30 10.63 -10.23 6.82
CA PHE A 30 10.90 -10.84 8.10
C PHE A 30 10.25 -12.22 8.17
N ASP A 31 10.85 -13.15 8.90
CA ASP A 31 10.25 -14.46 9.11
C ASP A 31 8.88 -14.31 9.79
N PRO A 32 7.85 -14.98 9.28
CA PRO A 32 6.53 -14.94 9.88
C PRO A 32 6.52 -15.72 11.19
N HIS A 33 5.54 -15.42 12.05
CA HIS A 33 5.31 -16.24 13.26
C HIS A 33 5.08 -17.71 12.89
N PRO A 34 5.67 -18.68 13.61
CA PRO A 34 5.56 -20.12 13.27
C PRO A 34 4.12 -20.59 13.03
N ALA A 35 3.15 -20.14 13.83
CA ALA A 35 1.75 -20.51 13.69
C ALA A 35 1.18 -20.18 12.29
N VAL A 36 1.69 -19.15 11.61
CA VAL A 36 1.27 -18.79 10.25
C VAL A 36 1.66 -19.87 9.25
N ILE A 37 2.89 -20.37 9.35
CA ILE A 37 3.41 -21.44 8.48
C ILE A 37 2.76 -22.78 8.82
N GLU A 38 2.64 -23.09 10.10
CA GLU A 38 1.98 -24.32 10.59
C GLU A 38 0.54 -24.41 10.12
N ALA A 39 -0.22 -23.29 10.15
CA ALA A 39 -1.59 -23.26 9.66
C ALA A 39 -1.70 -23.61 8.17
N VAL A 40 -0.73 -23.18 7.34
CA VAL A 40 -0.67 -23.54 5.91
C VAL A 40 -0.33 -25.01 5.73
N ILE A 41 0.68 -25.50 6.44
CA ILE A 41 1.12 -26.91 6.38
C ILE A 41 -0.03 -27.85 6.79
N ASP A 42 -0.72 -27.52 7.87
CA ASP A 42 -1.84 -28.33 8.37
C ASP A 42 -3.05 -28.30 7.42
N ALA A 43 -3.34 -27.15 6.82
CA ALA A 43 -4.36 -27.05 5.80
C ALA A 43 -4.03 -27.91 4.55
N LEU A 44 -2.75 -27.93 4.14
CA LEU A 44 -2.28 -28.81 3.07
C LEU A 44 -2.43 -30.30 3.44
N LYS A 45 -2.04 -30.70 4.66
CA LYS A 45 -2.17 -32.09 5.14
C LYS A 45 -3.63 -32.55 5.22
N ARG A 46 -4.55 -31.65 5.60
CA ARG A 46 -6.00 -31.94 5.61
C ARG A 46 -6.63 -31.97 4.24
N GLY A 47 -5.97 -31.48 3.18
CA GLY A 47 -6.54 -31.35 1.84
C GLY A 47 -7.53 -30.20 1.71
N ASP A 48 -7.44 -29.16 2.54
CA ASP A 48 -8.37 -27.99 2.54
C ASP A 48 -8.41 -27.33 1.14
N TYR A 49 -7.36 -27.47 0.33
CA TYR A 49 -7.26 -26.91 -1.03
C TYR A 49 -8.14 -27.62 -2.07
N HIS A 50 -8.80 -28.73 -1.74
CA HIS A 50 -9.74 -29.41 -2.64
C HIS A 50 -11.12 -28.74 -2.68
N ALA A 51 -11.45 -27.90 -1.72
CA ALA A 51 -12.74 -27.24 -1.62
C ALA A 51 -12.61 -25.72 -1.83
N TYR A 52 -13.63 -25.13 -2.43
CA TYR A 52 -13.74 -23.67 -2.48
C TYR A 52 -14.01 -23.10 -1.08
N ALA A 53 -13.50 -21.91 -0.83
CA ALA A 53 -13.82 -21.16 0.38
C ALA A 53 -15.27 -20.62 0.34
N PRO A 54 -15.85 -20.21 1.49
CA PRO A 54 -17.07 -19.43 1.47
C PRO A 54 -16.90 -18.15 0.63
N PRO A 55 -17.90 -17.74 -0.16
CA PRO A 55 -17.79 -16.59 -1.07
C PRO A 55 -17.26 -15.31 -0.46
N ALA A 56 -17.69 -14.99 0.78
CA ALA A 56 -17.22 -13.81 1.50
C ALA A 56 -15.96 -14.05 2.37
N GLY A 57 -15.41 -15.27 2.33
CA GLY A 57 -14.31 -15.72 3.20
C GLY A 57 -14.79 -16.43 4.46
N PHE A 58 -13.87 -17.10 5.16
CA PHE A 58 -14.19 -17.77 6.43
C PHE A 58 -14.71 -16.78 7.47
N GLU A 59 -15.78 -17.16 8.17
CA GLU A 59 -16.43 -16.29 9.17
C GLU A 59 -15.46 -15.84 10.26
N ARG A 60 -14.61 -16.76 10.76
CA ARG A 60 -13.60 -16.42 11.76
C ARG A 60 -12.62 -15.35 11.25
N LEU A 61 -12.20 -15.44 9.97
CA LEU A 61 -11.32 -14.42 9.38
C LEU A 61 -12.01 -13.06 9.29
N ARG A 62 -13.27 -13.04 8.85
CA ARG A 62 -14.06 -11.82 8.74
C ARG A 62 -14.24 -11.12 10.09
N GLN A 63 -14.52 -11.88 11.15
CA GLN A 63 -14.60 -11.37 12.51
C GLN A 63 -13.28 -10.77 12.99
N LEU A 64 -12.18 -11.50 12.83
CA LEU A 64 -10.85 -11.02 13.20
C LEU A 64 -10.43 -9.75 12.46
N ILE A 65 -10.78 -9.63 11.17
CA ILE A 65 -10.53 -8.42 10.38
C ILE A 65 -11.27 -7.20 10.96
N ILE A 66 -12.53 -7.36 11.34
CA ILE A 66 -13.34 -6.28 11.92
C ILE A 66 -12.80 -5.89 13.31
N GLU A 67 -12.46 -6.88 14.12
CA GLU A 67 -11.86 -6.69 15.46
C GLU A 67 -10.52 -5.93 15.34
N ASP A 68 -9.64 -6.37 14.46
CA ASP A 68 -8.31 -5.77 14.23
C ASP A 68 -8.39 -4.35 13.66
N ALA A 69 -9.38 -4.07 12.83
CA ALA A 69 -9.63 -2.74 12.27
C ALA A 69 -10.30 -1.77 13.27
N GLY A 70 -10.85 -2.25 14.37
CA GLY A 70 -11.51 -1.43 15.38
C GLY A 70 -12.82 -0.76 14.90
N VAL A 71 -13.59 -1.45 14.04
CA VAL A 71 -14.80 -0.91 13.40
C VAL A 71 -16.03 -1.80 13.69
N PRO A 72 -16.53 -1.80 14.93
CA PRO A 72 -17.67 -2.64 15.31
C PRO A 72 -18.92 -2.28 14.49
N GLY A 73 -19.71 -3.29 14.15
CA GLY A 73 -20.92 -3.13 13.33
C GLY A 73 -20.66 -3.11 11.81
N ALA A 74 -19.40 -3.08 11.37
CA ALA A 74 -19.03 -3.30 9.98
C ALA A 74 -19.17 -4.77 9.57
N SER A 75 -19.14 -5.02 8.26
CA SER A 75 -19.01 -6.34 7.65
C SER A 75 -17.75 -6.39 6.81
N ALA A 76 -17.15 -7.59 6.66
CA ALA A 76 -15.95 -7.79 5.85
C ALA A 76 -16.23 -8.74 4.70
N PHE A 77 -15.59 -8.49 3.55
CA PHE A 77 -15.57 -9.33 2.36
C PHE A 77 -14.11 -9.61 1.98
N VAL A 78 -13.70 -10.86 2.07
CA VAL A 78 -12.32 -11.31 1.79
C VAL A 78 -12.09 -11.35 0.28
N THR A 79 -10.93 -10.86 -0.17
CA THR A 79 -10.59 -10.69 -1.59
C THR A 79 -9.18 -11.22 -1.90
N ASP A 80 -8.89 -11.47 -3.18
CA ASP A 80 -7.56 -11.90 -3.66
C ASP A 80 -6.56 -10.72 -3.69
N GLY A 81 -6.28 -10.21 -2.48
CA GLY A 81 -5.56 -8.98 -2.19
C GLY A 81 -6.48 -7.76 -2.22
N ALA A 82 -6.07 -6.68 -1.54
CA ALA A 82 -6.81 -5.42 -1.52
C ALA A 82 -7.10 -4.86 -2.93
N VAL A 83 -6.25 -5.18 -3.91
CA VAL A 83 -6.40 -4.73 -5.31
C VAL A 83 -7.68 -5.26 -5.96
N GLU A 84 -8.05 -6.53 -5.72
CA GLU A 84 -9.32 -7.07 -6.21
C GLU A 84 -10.51 -6.36 -5.57
N GLY A 85 -10.43 -6.13 -4.25
CA GLY A 85 -11.45 -5.37 -3.54
C GLY A 85 -11.65 -3.97 -4.13
N LEU A 86 -10.56 -3.24 -4.35
CA LEU A 86 -10.59 -1.91 -4.96
C LEU A 86 -11.10 -1.94 -6.40
N TYR A 87 -10.74 -2.97 -7.18
CA TYR A 87 -11.31 -3.17 -8.52
C TYR A 87 -12.84 -3.35 -8.47
N ASN A 88 -13.32 -4.22 -7.55
CA ASN A 88 -14.75 -4.46 -7.39
C ASN A 88 -15.51 -3.18 -6.98
N VAL A 89 -14.95 -2.41 -6.03
CA VAL A 89 -15.52 -1.12 -5.58
C VAL A 89 -15.60 -0.14 -6.74
N CYS A 90 -14.49 0.09 -7.45
CA CYS A 90 -14.48 1.04 -8.59
C CYS A 90 -15.44 0.61 -9.69
N ARG A 91 -15.47 -0.67 -10.06
CA ARG A 91 -16.38 -1.20 -11.10
C ARG A 91 -17.84 -1.02 -10.72
N THR A 92 -18.18 -1.16 -9.46
CA THR A 92 -19.57 -1.11 -8.98
C THR A 92 -20.06 0.34 -8.81
N ILE A 93 -19.21 1.23 -8.29
CA ILE A 93 -19.59 2.57 -7.87
C ILE A 93 -19.27 3.63 -8.93
N CYS A 94 -18.11 3.53 -9.60
CA CYS A 94 -17.72 4.48 -10.64
C CYS A 94 -18.55 4.26 -11.92
N LYS A 95 -18.94 5.36 -12.57
CA LYS A 95 -19.74 5.33 -13.81
C LYS A 95 -19.30 6.48 -14.72
N PRO A 96 -19.67 6.46 -16.02
CA PRO A 96 -19.58 7.65 -16.84
C PRO A 96 -20.27 8.84 -16.15
N ASP A 97 -19.71 10.01 -16.35
CA ASP A 97 -20.18 11.28 -15.75
C ASP A 97 -20.05 11.39 -14.23
N THR A 98 -19.27 10.53 -13.58
CA THR A 98 -18.88 10.67 -12.17
C THR A 98 -17.42 11.09 -12.02
N ASP A 99 -17.12 11.79 -10.91
CA ASP A 99 -15.75 12.18 -10.55
C ASP A 99 -15.23 11.27 -9.43
N PHE A 100 -13.96 10.84 -9.59
CA PHE A 100 -13.16 10.11 -8.63
C PHE A 100 -12.02 11.02 -8.16
N VAL A 101 -12.11 11.53 -6.92
CA VAL A 101 -11.13 12.45 -6.35
C VAL A 101 -10.09 11.68 -5.55
N THR A 102 -8.82 11.97 -5.77
CA THR A 102 -7.71 11.34 -5.04
C THR A 102 -6.50 12.26 -4.97
N THR A 103 -5.39 11.79 -4.41
CA THR A 103 -4.15 12.54 -4.24
C THR A 103 -3.11 12.19 -5.30
N ASP A 104 -2.16 13.10 -5.54
CA ASP A 104 -0.92 12.87 -6.29
C ASP A 104 0.28 13.39 -5.47
N PRO A 105 1.18 12.51 -5.00
CA PRO A 105 1.28 11.05 -5.24
C PRO A 105 0.21 10.20 -4.55
N SER A 106 -0.07 9.04 -5.16
CA SER A 106 -0.91 7.98 -4.59
C SER A 106 -0.59 6.62 -5.21
N TRP A 107 -1.34 5.60 -4.80
CA TRP A 107 -1.27 4.30 -5.44
C TRP A 107 -2.20 4.27 -6.68
N ALA A 108 -1.61 4.15 -7.86
CA ALA A 108 -2.28 4.48 -9.13
C ALA A 108 -3.38 3.49 -9.60
N TRP A 109 -3.41 2.25 -9.10
CA TRP A 109 -4.32 1.23 -9.64
C TRP A 109 -5.80 1.57 -9.52
N PRO A 110 -6.33 2.08 -8.39
CA PRO A 110 -7.74 2.47 -8.32
C PRO A 110 -8.12 3.57 -9.32
N MET A 111 -7.20 4.48 -9.61
CA MET A 111 -7.40 5.49 -10.66
C MET A 111 -7.58 4.88 -12.05
N HIS A 112 -6.81 3.81 -12.36
CA HIS A 112 -6.99 3.07 -13.62
C HIS A 112 -8.34 2.36 -13.65
N PHE A 113 -8.78 1.76 -12.55
CA PHE A 113 -10.08 1.09 -12.46
C PHE A 113 -11.24 2.08 -12.61
N ALA A 114 -11.14 3.26 -11.97
CA ALA A 114 -12.13 4.32 -12.09
C ALA A 114 -12.24 4.83 -13.55
N ARG A 115 -11.09 5.08 -14.21
CA ARG A 115 -11.07 5.46 -15.63
C ARG A 115 -11.66 4.37 -16.54
N GLN A 116 -11.39 3.11 -16.28
CA GLN A 116 -11.99 1.99 -17.02
C GLN A 116 -13.51 1.90 -16.84
N ALA A 117 -14.01 2.29 -15.68
CA ALA A 117 -15.45 2.40 -15.41
C ALA A 117 -16.08 3.69 -16.00
N GLY A 118 -15.30 4.56 -16.62
CA GLY A 118 -15.73 5.79 -17.27
C GLY A 118 -15.70 7.04 -16.40
N ALA A 119 -15.24 6.96 -15.15
CA ALA A 119 -15.14 8.12 -14.26
C ALA A 119 -14.00 9.06 -14.64
N THR A 120 -14.18 10.35 -14.39
CA THR A 120 -13.13 11.36 -14.45
C THR A 120 -12.31 11.30 -13.15
N VAL A 121 -10.99 11.13 -13.27
CA VAL A 121 -10.10 11.12 -12.11
C VAL A 121 -9.51 12.51 -11.90
N ILE A 122 -9.70 13.05 -10.70
CA ILE A 122 -9.17 14.33 -10.22
C ILE A 122 -8.07 14.05 -9.20
N GLU A 123 -6.83 14.39 -9.55
CA GLU A 123 -5.65 14.13 -8.74
C GLU A 123 -5.16 15.43 -8.07
N LEU A 124 -5.27 15.50 -6.74
CA LEU A 124 -4.91 16.68 -5.94
C LEU A 124 -3.43 16.59 -5.52
N PRO A 125 -2.61 17.60 -5.84
CA PRO A 125 -1.19 17.56 -5.51
C PRO A 125 -0.98 17.71 -4.00
N ILE A 126 -0.28 16.73 -3.39
CA ILE A 126 0.05 16.71 -1.96
C ILE A 126 1.56 16.69 -1.68
N TYR A 127 2.39 16.81 -2.70
CA TYR A 127 3.84 16.86 -2.53
C TYR A 127 4.28 18.28 -2.16
N ASP A 128 3.90 18.72 -0.96
CA ASP A 128 4.12 20.07 -0.45
C ASP A 128 4.42 20.03 1.06
N ALA A 129 5.59 20.51 1.45
CA ALA A 129 6.04 20.58 2.85
C ALA A 129 5.14 21.49 3.70
N ALA A 130 4.61 22.58 3.11
CA ALA A 130 3.72 23.50 3.82
C ALA A 130 2.39 22.86 4.22
N GLN A 131 1.97 21.82 3.49
CA GLN A 131 0.78 21.01 3.76
C GLN A 131 1.10 19.71 4.53
N GLY A 132 2.36 19.52 4.97
CA GLY A 132 2.80 18.30 5.63
C GLY A 132 2.70 17.04 4.76
N TYR A 133 2.75 17.21 3.43
CA TYR A 133 2.62 16.12 2.44
C TYR A 133 1.32 15.31 2.60
N LYS A 134 0.22 15.99 2.94
CA LYS A 134 -1.11 15.40 3.16
C LYS A 134 -2.19 16.16 2.39
N LEU A 135 -3.31 15.49 2.15
CA LEU A 135 -4.53 16.12 1.66
C LEU A 135 -5.15 16.98 2.78
N THR A 136 -5.39 18.26 2.51
CA THR A 136 -6.12 19.12 3.46
C THR A 136 -7.62 19.13 3.16
N ALA A 137 -8.42 19.42 4.19
CA ALA A 137 -9.87 19.54 4.05
C ALA A 137 -10.24 20.65 3.07
N GLU A 138 -9.54 21.79 3.09
CA GLU A 138 -9.74 22.93 2.20
C GLU A 138 -9.48 22.54 0.75
N GLN A 139 -8.38 21.81 0.49
CA GLN A 139 -8.03 21.36 -0.85
C GLN A 139 -9.07 20.34 -1.37
N LEU A 140 -9.51 19.41 -0.52
CA LEU A 140 -10.55 18.47 -0.86
C LEU A 140 -11.87 19.19 -1.16
N LYS A 141 -12.30 20.09 -0.28
CA LYS A 141 -13.57 20.84 -0.44
C LYS A 141 -13.61 21.65 -1.73
N ALA A 142 -12.48 22.25 -2.13
CA ALA A 142 -12.37 23.01 -3.38
C ALA A 142 -12.47 22.12 -4.63
N ALA A 143 -12.21 20.82 -4.52
CA ALA A 143 -12.25 19.87 -5.63
C ALA A 143 -13.59 19.13 -5.75
N ILE A 144 -14.48 19.22 -4.76
CA ILE A 144 -15.79 18.58 -4.80
C ILE A 144 -16.68 19.23 -5.85
N THR A 145 -17.32 18.40 -6.65
CA THR A 145 -18.31 18.79 -7.65
C THR A 145 -19.63 18.04 -7.44
N PRO A 146 -20.74 18.45 -8.06
CA PRO A 146 -21.99 17.66 -8.02
C PRO A 146 -21.86 16.25 -8.61
N ARG A 147 -20.78 15.96 -9.33
CA ARG A 147 -20.49 14.66 -9.92
C ARG A 147 -19.55 13.81 -9.05
N THR A 148 -18.99 14.35 -7.95
CA THR A 148 -18.09 13.62 -7.08
C THR A 148 -18.80 12.41 -6.50
N ARG A 149 -18.35 11.22 -6.88
CA ARG A 149 -18.93 9.95 -6.45
C ARG A 149 -18.05 9.19 -5.51
N VAL A 150 -16.72 9.33 -5.66
CA VAL A 150 -15.72 8.64 -4.88
C VAL A 150 -14.63 9.61 -4.45
N ILE A 151 -14.26 9.56 -3.18
CA ILE A 151 -13.03 10.12 -2.63
C ILE A 151 -12.16 8.93 -2.22
N TYR A 152 -10.95 8.83 -2.79
CA TYR A 152 -10.00 7.75 -2.50
C TYR A 152 -8.80 8.30 -1.75
N LEU A 153 -8.60 7.81 -0.52
CA LEU A 153 -7.52 8.20 0.38
C LEU A 153 -6.69 6.98 0.75
N VAL A 154 -5.40 7.01 0.45
CA VAL A 154 -4.42 6.02 0.96
C VAL A 154 -3.83 6.57 2.26
N ASP A 155 -4.13 5.93 3.37
CA ASP A 155 -3.72 6.40 4.68
C ASP A 155 -3.33 5.21 5.59
N PRO A 156 -2.08 5.13 6.02
CA PRO A 156 -0.91 5.95 5.66
C PRO A 156 -0.59 5.95 4.16
N ASN A 157 -0.10 7.09 3.67
CA ASN A 157 0.10 7.30 2.23
C ASN A 157 1.24 6.44 1.65
N ASN A 158 1.01 5.89 0.48
CA ASN A 158 2.03 5.30 -0.38
C ASN A 158 2.14 6.17 -1.66
N PRO A 159 3.27 6.85 -1.91
CA PRO A 159 4.60 6.56 -1.38
C PRO A 159 5.12 7.44 -0.24
N LEU A 160 4.37 8.44 0.26
CA LEU A 160 4.93 9.49 1.12
C LEU A 160 5.15 9.02 2.57
N GLY A 161 4.34 8.08 3.07
CA GLY A 161 4.45 7.60 4.45
C GLY A 161 3.83 8.52 5.49
N THR A 162 3.06 9.52 5.09
CA THR A 162 2.26 10.38 5.98
C THR A 162 0.99 9.67 6.43
N CYS A 163 0.46 10.03 7.60
CA CYS A 163 -0.81 9.56 8.13
C CYS A 163 -1.60 10.76 8.66
N HIS A 164 -2.90 10.78 8.41
CA HIS A 164 -3.79 11.82 8.90
C HIS A 164 -4.08 11.63 10.39
N THR A 165 -4.30 12.73 11.10
CA THR A 165 -4.80 12.72 12.47
C THR A 165 -6.30 12.39 12.50
N ALA A 166 -6.86 12.12 13.69
CA ALA A 166 -8.28 11.87 13.85
C ALA A 166 -9.13 13.05 13.36
N ASP A 167 -8.76 14.28 13.71
CA ASP A 167 -9.47 15.50 13.31
C ASP A 167 -9.42 15.71 11.79
N GLU A 168 -8.28 15.43 11.15
CA GLU A 168 -8.15 15.50 9.69
C GLU A 168 -9.03 14.46 8.99
N ILE A 169 -9.09 13.23 9.51
CA ILE A 169 -9.97 12.18 8.97
C ILE A 169 -11.45 12.53 9.18
N GLU A 170 -11.81 13.07 10.35
CA GLU A 170 -13.17 13.54 10.62
C GLU A 170 -13.59 14.63 9.62
N ALA A 171 -12.72 15.61 9.38
CA ALA A 171 -12.99 16.68 8.42
C ALA A 171 -13.17 16.15 6.98
N ILE A 172 -12.32 15.22 6.54
CA ILE A 172 -12.44 14.56 5.23
C ILE A 172 -13.75 13.75 5.14
N ALA A 173 -14.10 13.01 6.20
CA ALA A 173 -15.34 12.23 6.26
C ALA A 173 -16.59 13.13 6.23
N ALA A 174 -16.55 14.29 6.90
CA ALA A 174 -17.63 15.28 6.84
C ALA A 174 -17.86 15.82 5.43
N ILE A 175 -16.78 16.15 4.71
CA ILE A 175 -16.85 16.59 3.31
C ILE A 175 -17.43 15.49 2.41
N ALA A 176 -16.99 14.24 2.60
CA ALA A 176 -17.51 13.10 1.86
C ALA A 176 -19.01 12.90 2.10
N ARG A 177 -19.47 13.07 3.35
CA ARG A 177 -20.88 12.99 3.74
C ARG A 177 -21.71 14.13 3.10
N GLU A 178 -21.21 15.38 3.16
CA GLU A 178 -21.88 16.53 2.54
C GLU A 178 -22.05 16.36 1.04
N ALA A 179 -21.04 15.75 0.39
CA ALA A 179 -21.06 15.46 -1.06
C ALA A 179 -21.87 14.20 -1.42
N ASP A 180 -22.40 13.47 -0.46
CA ASP A 180 -23.00 12.14 -0.64
C ASP A 180 -22.10 11.14 -1.38
N ALA A 181 -20.77 11.31 -1.26
CA ALA A 181 -19.75 10.52 -1.92
C ALA A 181 -19.32 9.31 -1.08
N TYR A 182 -18.88 8.25 -1.74
CA TYR A 182 -18.19 7.14 -1.07
C TYR A 182 -16.77 7.57 -0.71
N LEU A 183 -16.38 7.30 0.54
CA LEU A 183 -15.01 7.48 1.01
C LEU A 183 -14.30 6.12 1.03
N ILE A 184 -13.40 5.90 0.08
CA ILE A 184 -12.52 4.72 0.09
C ILE A 184 -11.29 5.07 0.91
N HIS A 185 -11.17 4.45 2.08
CA HIS A 185 -10.04 4.61 3.00
C HIS A 185 -9.13 3.39 2.89
N ASP A 186 -8.07 3.50 2.07
CA ASP A 186 -7.12 2.41 1.88
C ASP A 186 -6.15 2.35 3.06
N SER A 187 -6.43 1.45 3.99
CA SER A 187 -5.69 1.23 5.24
C SER A 187 -4.58 0.18 5.12
N THR A 188 -4.08 -0.06 3.90
CA THR A 188 -3.04 -1.08 3.63
C THR A 188 -1.81 -0.97 4.53
N TYR A 189 -1.47 0.21 5.03
CA TYR A 189 -0.29 0.46 5.87
C TYR A 189 -0.63 0.84 7.31
N SER A 190 -1.89 0.84 7.71
CA SER A 190 -2.37 1.25 9.04
C SER A 190 -1.64 0.59 10.20
N GLN A 191 -1.23 -0.66 10.05
CA GLN A 191 -0.53 -1.43 11.08
C GLN A 191 0.85 -0.87 11.45
N PHE A 192 1.46 -0.05 10.59
CA PHE A 192 2.78 0.54 10.83
C PHE A 192 2.71 1.95 11.42
N ALA A 193 1.53 2.56 11.44
CA ALA A 193 1.33 3.90 11.98
C ALA A 193 1.38 3.91 13.51
N ASP A 194 1.94 4.99 14.07
CA ASP A 194 1.90 5.26 15.52
C ASP A 194 0.50 5.69 15.94
N HIS A 195 -0.26 6.25 15.01
CA HIS A 195 -1.66 6.61 15.15
C HIS A 195 -2.38 6.34 13.82
N PHE A 196 -3.52 5.72 13.88
CA PHE A 196 -4.40 5.50 12.74
C PHE A 196 -5.84 5.58 13.20
N THR A 197 -6.65 6.33 12.47
CA THR A 197 -8.08 6.48 12.78
C THR A 197 -8.91 6.02 11.59
N PRO A 198 -9.73 4.97 11.74
CA PRO A 198 -10.62 4.52 10.67
C PRO A 198 -11.66 5.60 10.32
N ALA A 199 -11.73 6.02 9.06
CA ALA A 199 -12.75 6.96 8.59
C ALA A 199 -14.18 6.39 8.76
N TYR A 200 -14.32 5.08 8.83
CA TYR A 200 -15.58 4.39 9.13
C TYR A 200 -16.23 4.87 10.43
N ASN A 201 -15.43 5.24 11.44
CA ASN A 201 -15.94 5.71 12.72
C ASN A 201 -16.67 7.07 12.60
N PHE A 202 -16.38 7.85 11.56
CA PHE A 202 -17.01 9.16 11.33
C PHE A 202 -18.10 9.13 10.25
N TYR A 203 -18.00 8.21 9.27
CA TYR A 203 -18.92 8.12 8.15
C TYR A 203 -19.18 6.66 7.74
N PRO A 204 -19.82 5.84 8.61
CA PRO A 204 -20.04 4.42 8.33
C PRO A 204 -20.97 4.17 7.12
N GLU A 205 -21.84 5.12 6.79
CA GLU A 205 -22.86 4.94 5.75
C GLU A 205 -22.25 4.73 4.37
N LYS A 206 -21.15 5.41 4.03
CA LYS A 206 -20.49 5.31 2.71
C LYS A 206 -18.97 5.20 2.78
N THR A 207 -18.42 4.82 3.93
CA THR A 207 -16.98 4.51 4.00
C THR A 207 -16.73 3.05 3.67
N ILE A 208 -15.75 2.84 2.79
CA ILE A 208 -15.23 1.54 2.41
C ILE A 208 -13.76 1.51 2.77
N MET A 209 -13.37 0.67 3.71
CA MET A 209 -11.97 0.46 4.06
C MET A 209 -11.40 -0.73 3.29
N THR A 210 -10.13 -0.69 2.96
CA THR A 210 -9.42 -1.85 2.40
C THR A 210 -8.30 -2.29 3.31
N VAL A 211 -8.16 -3.60 3.48
CA VAL A 211 -7.14 -4.25 4.29
C VAL A 211 -6.28 -5.14 3.40
N SER A 212 -4.97 -5.12 3.61
CA SER A 212 -4.02 -5.96 2.88
C SER A 212 -3.15 -6.77 3.83
N PHE A 213 -3.11 -8.07 3.65
CA PHE A 213 -2.18 -8.96 4.35
C PHE A 213 -0.80 -9.03 3.68
N SER A 214 -0.62 -8.34 2.55
CA SER A 214 0.63 -8.33 1.79
C SER A 214 1.77 -7.62 2.51
N LYS A 215 1.48 -6.65 3.41
CA LYS A 215 2.49 -5.77 3.98
C LYS A 215 2.88 -6.19 5.39
N TRP A 216 1.97 -6.09 6.34
CA TRP A 216 2.28 -6.35 7.72
C TRP A 216 2.48 -7.87 8.02
N LEU A 217 1.70 -8.75 7.40
CA LEU A 217 1.79 -10.21 7.60
C LEU A 217 2.72 -10.91 6.59
N GLY A 218 3.20 -10.22 5.55
CA GLY A 218 4.13 -10.78 4.58
C GLY A 218 3.51 -11.72 3.53
N LEU A 219 2.18 -11.73 3.38
CA LEU A 219 1.48 -12.65 2.48
C LEU A 219 1.29 -12.10 1.05
N ALA A 220 2.22 -11.27 0.56
CA ALA A 220 2.09 -10.64 -0.76
C ALA A 220 1.91 -11.65 -1.90
N GLY A 221 2.69 -12.74 -1.89
CA GLY A 221 2.59 -13.83 -2.86
C GLY A 221 1.36 -14.72 -2.69
N MET A 222 0.76 -14.73 -1.52
CA MET A 222 -0.43 -15.53 -1.20
C MET A 222 -1.75 -14.84 -1.56
N ARG A 223 -1.71 -13.58 -2.03
CA ARG A 223 -2.85 -12.82 -2.56
C ARG A 223 -4.07 -12.78 -1.62
N LEU A 224 -3.97 -12.09 -0.47
CA LEU A 224 -5.08 -11.95 0.46
C LEU A 224 -5.26 -10.49 0.90
N GLY A 225 -6.52 -10.07 0.94
CA GLY A 225 -6.98 -8.77 1.45
C GLY A 225 -8.45 -8.84 1.82
N ALA A 226 -9.02 -7.70 2.16
CA ALA A 226 -10.44 -7.58 2.44
C ALA A 226 -10.95 -6.15 2.19
N ILE A 227 -12.24 -6.04 1.96
CA ILE A 227 -13.02 -4.81 2.07
C ILE A 227 -13.78 -4.87 3.40
N ILE A 228 -13.85 -3.74 4.09
CA ILE A 228 -14.69 -3.53 5.27
C ILE A 228 -15.62 -2.35 4.98
N ALA A 229 -16.91 -2.54 5.17
CA ALA A 229 -17.92 -1.49 5.04
C ALA A 229 -19.15 -1.85 5.86
N ASN A 230 -20.17 -1.00 5.82
CA ASN A 230 -21.44 -1.39 6.40
C ASN A 230 -22.08 -2.58 5.64
N PRO A 231 -22.99 -3.34 6.26
CA PRO A 231 -23.57 -4.54 5.65
C PRO A 231 -24.22 -4.29 4.28
N ASP A 232 -24.90 -3.16 4.07
CA ASP A 232 -25.61 -2.86 2.82
C ASP A 232 -24.62 -2.64 1.67
N ILE A 233 -23.48 -2.00 1.93
CA ILE A 233 -22.41 -1.83 0.93
C ILE A 233 -21.78 -3.20 0.61
N ILE A 234 -21.53 -4.02 1.62
CA ILE A 234 -20.98 -5.37 1.39
C ILE A 234 -21.94 -6.20 0.55
N GLU A 235 -23.25 -6.15 0.84
CA GLU A 235 -24.27 -6.84 0.03
C GLU A 235 -24.26 -6.35 -1.43
N MET A 236 -24.20 -5.03 -1.63
CA MET A 236 -24.11 -4.44 -2.97
C MET A 236 -22.86 -4.91 -3.73
N LEU A 237 -21.70 -4.98 -3.07
CA LEU A 237 -20.45 -5.43 -3.69
C LEU A 237 -20.42 -6.94 -3.92
N ALA A 238 -21.03 -7.72 -3.03
CA ALA A 238 -21.15 -9.17 -3.11
C ALA A 238 -22.17 -9.64 -4.17
N ALA A 239 -23.06 -8.78 -4.64
CA ALA A 239 -24.06 -9.13 -5.67
C ALA A 239 -23.41 -9.51 -7.02
N ALA A 240 -22.23 -8.94 -7.34
CA ALA A 240 -21.49 -9.26 -8.55
C ALA A 240 -19.97 -9.21 -8.33
N PRO A 241 -19.41 -10.06 -7.47
CA PRO A 241 -17.99 -10.06 -7.17
C PRO A 241 -17.19 -10.54 -8.37
N PRO A 242 -15.91 -10.14 -8.50
CA PRO A 242 -15.01 -10.68 -9.52
C PRO A 242 -14.80 -12.19 -9.37
N ASN A 243 -14.81 -12.69 -8.15
CA ASN A 243 -14.71 -14.10 -7.79
C ASN A 243 -15.80 -14.45 -6.76
N ASN A 244 -16.75 -15.31 -7.13
CA ASN A 244 -17.85 -15.77 -6.28
C ASN A 244 -17.60 -17.12 -5.60
N LEU A 245 -16.39 -17.68 -5.75
CA LEU A 245 -15.99 -18.97 -5.18
C LEU A 245 -15.07 -18.82 -3.97
N GLY A 246 -14.90 -17.61 -3.50
CA GLY A 246 -14.07 -17.26 -2.36
C GLY A 246 -12.57 -17.19 -2.67
N SER A 247 -11.84 -16.51 -1.83
CA SER A 247 -10.39 -16.36 -1.94
C SER A 247 -9.65 -17.61 -1.47
N ASN A 248 -8.36 -17.70 -1.80
CA ASN A 248 -7.47 -18.82 -1.50
C ASN A 248 -7.58 -19.31 -0.04
N VAL A 249 -7.95 -20.60 0.14
CA VAL A 249 -8.17 -21.21 1.46
C VAL A 249 -6.92 -21.19 2.32
N LEU A 250 -5.74 -21.52 1.76
CA LEU A 250 -4.48 -21.59 2.52
C LEU A 250 -4.08 -20.21 3.03
N SER A 251 -4.27 -19.18 2.21
CA SER A 251 -4.02 -17.78 2.59
C SER A 251 -4.92 -17.33 3.72
N GLN A 252 -6.19 -17.73 3.70
CA GLN A 252 -7.14 -17.42 4.77
C GLN A 252 -6.77 -18.11 6.09
N ARG A 253 -6.31 -19.38 6.05
CA ARG A 253 -5.81 -20.10 7.23
C ARG A 253 -4.58 -19.41 7.83
N ALA A 254 -3.63 -19.01 6.98
CA ALA A 254 -2.46 -18.24 7.38
C ALA A 254 -2.84 -16.91 8.05
N ALA A 255 -3.80 -16.18 7.49
CA ALA A 255 -4.24 -14.89 8.02
C ALA A 255 -4.98 -15.03 9.36
N ILE A 256 -5.80 -16.07 9.55
CA ILE A 256 -6.44 -16.36 10.83
C ILE A 256 -5.36 -16.55 11.90
N ALA A 257 -4.40 -17.44 11.69
CA ALA A 257 -3.30 -17.69 12.62
C ALA A 257 -2.48 -16.41 12.89
N GLY A 258 -2.18 -15.63 11.85
CA GLY A 258 -1.44 -14.39 11.98
C GLY A 258 -2.17 -13.33 12.81
N LEU A 259 -3.49 -13.20 12.67
CA LEU A 259 -4.31 -12.28 13.44
C LEU A 259 -4.46 -12.74 14.90
N GLU A 260 -4.71 -14.03 15.12
CA GLU A 260 -4.87 -14.59 16.47
C GLU A 260 -3.60 -14.49 17.32
N THR A 261 -2.42 -14.54 16.70
CA THR A 261 -1.13 -14.42 17.38
C THR A 261 -0.49 -13.03 17.23
N LYS A 262 -1.15 -12.08 16.59
CA LYS A 262 -0.57 -10.77 16.21
C LYS A 262 0.11 -10.03 17.37
N ALA A 263 -0.51 -10.03 18.54
CA ALA A 263 0.01 -9.36 19.74
C ALA A 263 1.37 -9.94 20.21
N GLU A 264 1.69 -11.18 19.87
CA GLU A 264 2.91 -11.86 20.29
C GLU A 264 4.11 -11.47 19.42
N TRP A 265 3.92 -11.15 18.14
CA TRP A 265 5.01 -11.01 17.19
C TRP A 265 5.06 -9.64 16.47
N PHE A 266 3.93 -8.97 16.23
CA PHE A 266 3.91 -7.77 15.41
C PHE A 266 4.63 -6.56 16.05
N PRO A 267 4.64 -6.35 17.38
CA PRO A 267 5.46 -5.30 18.00
C PRO A 267 6.94 -5.40 17.65
N GLU A 268 7.49 -6.62 17.52
CA GLU A 268 8.88 -6.82 17.08
C GLU A 268 9.09 -6.41 15.63
N ILE A 269 8.14 -6.70 14.73
CA ILE A 269 8.18 -6.23 13.33
C ILE A 269 8.20 -4.71 13.27
N GLN A 270 7.35 -4.04 14.07
CA GLN A 270 7.32 -2.57 14.14
C GLN A 270 8.67 -2.02 14.63
N ARG A 271 9.23 -2.58 15.69
CA ARG A 271 10.53 -2.18 16.24
C ARG A 271 11.65 -2.31 15.22
N ARG A 272 11.74 -3.45 14.53
CA ARG A 272 12.75 -3.72 13.50
C ARG A 272 12.60 -2.79 12.30
N GLN A 273 11.39 -2.57 11.84
CA GLN A 273 11.09 -1.64 10.76
C GLN A 273 11.47 -0.19 11.14
N ARG A 274 11.18 0.26 12.36
CA ARG A 274 11.59 1.59 12.86
C ARG A 274 13.11 1.72 12.97
N ARG A 275 13.79 0.66 13.40
CA ARG A 275 15.27 0.61 13.37
C ARG A 275 15.80 0.81 11.94
N ASN A 276 15.23 0.14 10.96
CA ASN A 276 15.64 0.28 9.56
C ASN A 276 15.36 1.70 9.03
N GLN A 277 14.24 2.32 9.40
CA GLN A 277 13.99 3.74 9.09
C GLN A 277 15.10 4.64 9.64
N ALA A 278 15.47 4.46 10.91
CA ALA A 278 16.50 5.27 11.55
C ALA A 278 17.89 5.07 10.90
N ALA A 279 18.21 3.84 10.50
CA ALA A 279 19.47 3.56 9.80
C ALA A 279 19.54 4.29 8.44
N VAL A 280 18.45 4.22 7.64
CA VAL A 280 18.38 4.92 6.35
C VAL A 280 18.42 6.44 6.56
N ALA A 281 17.72 6.98 7.56
CA ALA A 281 17.74 8.42 7.85
C ALA A 281 19.16 8.89 8.21
N LYS A 282 19.87 8.13 9.04
CA LYS A 282 21.26 8.43 9.40
C LYS A 282 22.18 8.37 8.17
N ALA A 283 22.03 7.36 7.32
CA ALA A 283 22.85 7.23 6.13
C ALA A 283 22.60 8.38 5.13
N ALA A 284 21.34 8.72 4.88
CA ALA A 284 20.96 9.83 4.01
C ALA A 284 21.53 11.17 4.49
N ALA A 285 21.46 11.45 5.80
CA ALA A 285 22.03 12.66 6.39
C ALA A 285 23.56 12.78 6.22
N GLY A 286 24.24 11.66 6.01
CA GLY A 286 25.69 11.61 5.72
C GLY A 286 26.07 11.89 4.25
N VAL A 287 25.10 12.02 3.35
CA VAL A 287 25.31 12.23 1.91
C VAL A 287 24.73 13.58 1.50
N PRO A 288 25.56 14.55 1.09
CA PRO A 288 25.08 15.88 0.70
C PRO A 288 24.03 15.81 -0.43
N GLY A 289 22.94 16.56 -0.25
CA GLY A 289 21.87 16.67 -1.24
C GLY A 289 20.81 15.55 -1.19
N LEU A 290 20.94 14.57 -0.30
CA LEU A 290 19.86 13.62 -0.03
C LEU A 290 18.98 14.13 1.10
N HIS A 291 17.65 14.05 0.93
CA HIS A 291 16.67 14.50 1.91
C HIS A 291 15.57 13.45 2.09
N LEU A 292 15.04 13.34 3.32
CA LEU A 292 13.85 12.56 3.61
C LEU A 292 12.69 13.53 3.88
N PRO A 293 11.79 13.77 2.93
CA PRO A 293 10.68 14.72 3.10
C PRO A 293 9.75 14.36 4.28
N VAL A 294 9.57 13.07 4.51
CA VAL A 294 8.74 12.53 5.60
C VAL A 294 9.56 11.56 6.44
N TYR A 295 9.86 11.97 7.68
CA TYR A 295 10.52 11.12 8.66
C TYR A 295 10.10 11.54 10.09
N PRO A 296 9.71 10.59 10.98
CA PRO A 296 9.50 9.17 10.69
C PRO A 296 8.30 8.92 9.77
N SER A 297 8.38 7.89 8.94
CA SER A 297 7.25 7.46 8.11
C SER A 297 6.26 6.64 8.93
N GLN A 298 4.98 6.84 8.68
CA GLN A 298 3.88 6.07 9.29
C GLN A 298 3.53 4.79 8.52
N ALA A 299 4.31 4.48 7.45
CA ALA A 299 4.23 3.26 6.68
C ALA A 299 5.54 2.46 6.77
N ASN A 300 5.60 1.29 6.14
CA ASN A 300 6.82 0.47 6.06
C ASN A 300 7.78 0.88 4.95
N LEU A 301 7.78 2.14 4.60
CA LEU A 301 8.56 2.71 3.50
C LEU A 301 9.09 4.11 3.86
N LEU A 302 10.11 4.56 3.13
CA LEU A 302 10.57 5.95 3.09
C LEU A 302 10.71 6.39 1.64
N ILE A 303 10.51 7.68 1.39
CA ILE A 303 11.00 8.33 0.18
C ILE A 303 12.27 9.13 0.51
N MET A 304 13.21 9.12 -0.44
CA MET A 304 14.46 9.88 -0.35
C MET A 304 14.61 10.72 -1.62
N GLU A 305 14.61 12.04 -1.46
CA GLU A 305 14.86 12.98 -2.55
C GLU A 305 16.31 12.93 -3.00
N THR A 306 16.52 13.08 -4.30
CA THR A 306 17.83 12.96 -4.96
C THR A 306 18.19 14.19 -5.80
N VAL A 307 17.29 15.16 -5.91
CA VAL A 307 17.45 16.34 -6.79
C VAL A 307 18.70 17.15 -6.42
N ASP A 308 18.83 17.50 -5.14
CA ASP A 308 19.95 18.33 -4.68
C ASP A 308 21.29 17.58 -4.64
N ALA A 309 21.24 16.22 -4.69
CA ALA A 309 22.44 15.41 -4.91
C ALA A 309 22.91 15.36 -6.39
N GLY A 310 22.11 15.96 -7.30
CA GLY A 310 22.44 16.03 -8.71
C GLY A 310 22.30 14.69 -9.46
N ILE A 311 21.45 13.78 -8.97
CA ILE A 311 21.22 12.46 -9.57
C ILE A 311 19.72 12.21 -9.82
N THR A 312 19.41 11.44 -10.85
CA THR A 312 18.03 11.01 -11.10
C THR A 312 17.68 9.78 -10.28
N PRO A 313 16.40 9.62 -9.86
CA PRO A 313 15.93 8.41 -9.20
C PRO A 313 16.25 7.13 -9.99
N GLU A 314 16.09 7.18 -11.31
CA GLU A 314 16.36 6.05 -12.21
C GLU A 314 17.83 5.63 -12.19
N ALA A 315 18.76 6.61 -12.18
CA ALA A 315 20.20 6.32 -12.10
C ALA A 315 20.57 5.68 -10.76
N LEU A 316 19.98 6.15 -9.65
CA LEU A 316 20.20 5.57 -8.33
C LEU A 316 19.63 4.13 -8.24
N VAL A 317 18.44 3.88 -8.78
CA VAL A 317 17.87 2.53 -8.90
C VAL A 317 18.79 1.62 -9.68
N ALA A 318 19.30 2.06 -10.83
CA ALA A 318 20.21 1.28 -11.66
C ALA A 318 21.56 1.01 -10.94
N ALA A 319 22.09 1.98 -10.21
CA ALA A 319 23.30 1.81 -9.41
C ALA A 319 23.11 0.69 -8.36
N TYR A 320 22.00 0.70 -7.62
CA TYR A 320 21.71 -0.33 -6.63
C TYR A 320 21.44 -1.71 -7.25
N GLN A 321 20.88 -1.78 -8.45
CA GLN A 321 20.67 -3.05 -9.15
C GLN A 321 22.00 -3.78 -9.41
N THR A 322 23.12 -3.06 -9.59
CA THR A 322 24.45 -3.70 -9.75
C THR A 322 24.92 -4.45 -8.49
N GLU A 323 24.33 -4.14 -7.34
CA GLU A 323 24.60 -4.76 -6.04
C GLU A 323 23.47 -5.72 -5.61
N SER A 324 22.61 -6.13 -6.54
CA SER A 324 21.42 -6.98 -6.26
C SER A 324 20.47 -6.38 -5.21
N ILE A 325 20.34 -5.05 -5.19
CA ILE A 325 19.40 -4.33 -4.33
C ILE A 325 18.34 -3.67 -5.20
N MET A 326 17.07 -4.02 -4.95
CA MET A 326 15.93 -3.48 -5.67
C MET A 326 15.27 -2.39 -4.83
N ILE A 327 15.37 -1.14 -5.26
CA ILE A 327 14.59 0.01 -4.78
C ILE A 327 13.66 0.49 -5.89
N ARG A 328 12.81 1.48 -5.64
CA ARG A 328 11.81 1.93 -6.62
C ARG A 328 11.95 3.41 -6.93
N GLN A 329 11.98 3.77 -8.23
CA GLN A 329 11.94 5.16 -8.68
C GLN A 329 10.57 5.80 -8.43
N GLY A 330 10.56 7.11 -8.20
CA GLY A 330 9.35 7.87 -7.92
C GLY A 330 8.36 7.93 -9.08
N THR A 331 8.84 7.87 -10.34
CA THR A 331 8.01 7.86 -11.56
C THR A 331 7.04 6.67 -11.64
N TYR A 332 7.28 5.61 -10.87
CA TYR A 332 6.32 4.52 -10.69
C TYR A 332 5.05 4.96 -9.94
N HIS A 333 5.12 5.98 -9.10
CA HIS A 333 4.03 6.43 -8.23
C HIS A 333 3.34 7.69 -8.73
N THR A 334 4.09 8.60 -9.35
CA THR A 334 3.61 9.89 -9.82
C THR A 334 4.43 10.36 -11.01
N GLN A 335 3.75 10.81 -12.05
CA GLN A 335 4.43 11.42 -13.20
C GLN A 335 4.88 12.85 -12.88
N ARG A 336 4.13 13.55 -12.03
CA ARG A 336 4.36 14.95 -11.69
C ARG A 336 5.57 15.15 -10.79
N PHE A 337 5.73 14.33 -9.75
CA PHE A 337 6.75 14.49 -8.72
C PHE A 337 7.81 13.38 -8.72
N GLY A 338 7.61 12.33 -9.52
CA GLY A 338 8.42 11.11 -9.49
C GLY A 338 9.89 11.30 -9.83
N HIS A 339 10.24 12.37 -10.54
CA HIS A 339 11.61 12.74 -10.86
C HIS A 339 12.43 13.21 -9.64
N ARG A 340 11.78 13.39 -8.48
CA ARG A 340 12.42 13.93 -7.28
C ARG A 340 12.98 12.87 -6.34
N PHE A 341 12.43 11.66 -6.30
CA PHE A 341 12.71 10.73 -5.21
C PHE A 341 12.79 9.26 -5.64
N VAL A 342 13.48 8.48 -4.83
CA VAL A 342 13.35 7.02 -4.77
C VAL A 342 12.54 6.60 -3.56
N LYS A 343 11.88 5.43 -3.63
CA LYS A 343 11.16 4.81 -2.52
C LYS A 343 11.90 3.56 -2.04
N ILE A 344 12.01 3.40 -0.73
CA ILE A 344 12.72 2.32 -0.04
C ILE A 344 11.76 1.61 0.91
N SER A 345 11.66 0.29 0.80
CA SER A 345 10.86 -0.57 1.69
C SER A 345 11.70 -1.02 2.89
N LEU A 346 11.10 -1.05 4.08
CA LEU A 346 11.86 -1.17 5.33
C LEU A 346 11.46 -2.34 6.23
N THR A 347 10.44 -3.12 5.85
CA THR A 347 10.15 -4.43 6.46
C THR A 347 11.01 -5.52 5.83
N VAL A 348 12.32 -5.37 6.01
CA VAL A 348 13.36 -6.25 5.46
C VAL A 348 14.36 -6.64 6.55
N PRO A 349 15.08 -7.77 6.43
CA PRO A 349 16.16 -8.09 7.34
C PRO A 349 17.11 -6.92 7.56
N GLU A 350 17.56 -6.69 8.78
CA GLU A 350 18.43 -5.57 9.14
C GLU A 350 19.71 -5.55 8.29
N ALA A 351 20.25 -6.73 7.99
CA ALA A 351 21.44 -6.85 7.13
C ALA A 351 21.23 -6.26 5.72
N TRP A 352 20.00 -6.33 5.18
CA TRP A 352 19.69 -5.72 3.88
C TRP A 352 19.63 -4.19 3.98
N ALA A 353 19.00 -3.68 5.04
CA ALA A 353 18.94 -2.25 5.29
C ALA A 353 20.34 -1.67 5.57
N ASP A 354 21.16 -2.38 6.35
CA ASP A 354 22.55 -1.98 6.65
C ASP A 354 23.41 -1.98 5.38
N ARG A 355 23.28 -3.01 4.53
CA ARG A 355 23.98 -3.05 3.24
C ARG A 355 23.57 -1.91 2.30
N PHE A 356 22.28 -1.61 2.25
CA PHE A 356 21.79 -0.45 1.51
C PHE A 356 22.46 0.84 2.01
N CYS A 357 22.49 1.05 3.34
CA CYS A 357 23.07 2.23 3.97
C CYS A 357 24.58 2.34 3.74
N GLU A 358 25.32 1.24 3.90
CA GLU A 358 26.76 1.16 3.66
C GLU A 358 27.14 1.59 2.25
N LEU A 359 26.37 1.14 1.27
CA LEU A 359 26.61 1.41 -0.14
C LEU A 359 26.17 2.79 -0.59
N LEU A 360 25.30 3.49 0.16
CA LEU A 360 24.62 4.69 -0.30
C LEU A 360 25.58 5.77 -0.87
N PRO A 361 26.69 6.14 -0.21
CA PRO A 361 27.61 7.12 -0.79
C PRO A 361 28.19 6.69 -2.14
N ALA A 362 28.62 5.42 -2.24
CA ALA A 362 29.20 4.88 -3.47
C ALA A 362 28.17 4.78 -4.61
N MET A 363 26.91 4.45 -4.28
CA MET A 363 25.81 4.37 -5.26
C MET A 363 25.42 5.75 -5.78
N VAL A 364 25.46 6.78 -4.95
CA VAL A 364 25.25 8.16 -5.37
C VAL A 364 26.35 8.60 -6.34
N GLU A 365 27.62 8.35 -6.04
CA GLU A 365 28.73 8.65 -6.97
C GLU A 365 28.61 7.88 -8.29
N ARG A 366 28.26 6.59 -8.22
CA ARG A 366 28.03 5.78 -9.41
C ARG A 366 26.88 6.34 -10.26
N ALA A 367 25.77 6.75 -9.61
CA ALA A 367 24.60 7.30 -10.27
C ALA A 367 24.91 8.60 -11.06
N ARG A 368 25.87 9.42 -10.60
CA ARG A 368 26.31 10.63 -11.31
C ARG A 368 26.94 10.36 -12.67
N THR A 369 27.55 9.19 -12.84
CA THR A 369 28.26 8.80 -14.06
C THR A 369 27.48 7.83 -14.94
N MET A 370 26.38 7.27 -14.43
CA MET A 370 25.54 6.34 -15.19
C MET A 370 24.63 7.11 -16.17
N PRO A 371 24.49 6.64 -17.41
CA PRO A 371 23.42 7.14 -18.26
C PRO A 371 22.08 6.83 -17.60
N ALA A 372 21.14 7.79 -17.66
CA ALA A 372 19.80 7.57 -17.15
C ALA A 372 19.18 6.37 -17.90
N PRO A 373 18.87 5.26 -17.23
CA PRO A 373 18.23 4.14 -17.90
C PRO A 373 16.85 4.56 -18.38
N ALA A 374 16.36 3.95 -19.47
CA ALA A 374 15.00 4.15 -19.92
C ALA A 374 14.03 3.80 -18.78
N ALA A 375 12.95 4.57 -18.63
CA ALA A 375 11.94 4.30 -17.64
C ALA A 375 11.45 2.85 -17.78
N LEU A 376 11.55 2.07 -16.71
CA LEU A 376 11.21 0.64 -16.72
C LEU A 376 9.71 0.39 -16.94
N PHE A 377 8.87 1.39 -16.73
CA PHE A 377 7.40 1.30 -16.90
C PHE A 377 6.78 2.65 -17.31
#